data_b27378c32a11cc4c368b238065d843d2
#
_entry.id   b27378c32a11cc4c368b238065d843d2
#
_cell.length_a   1.000
_cell.length_b   1.000
_cell.length_c   1.000
_cell.angle_alpha   90.00
_cell.angle_beta   90.00
_cell.angle_gamma   90.00
#
_symmetry.space_group_name_H-M   'P 1'
#
loop_
_entity.id
_entity.type
_entity.pdbx_description
1 polymer ?
#
loop_
_entity_poly.entity_id
_entity_poly.type
_entity_poly.pdbx_seq_one_letter_code
_entity_poly.pdbx_strand_id
1 'polypeptide(L)'
;MTRKGYDTEHLIHLLQDLKSRYPHLQIILEPGSAFTWQTGVLTSEIVDIVESRGIKTAILNVSFTCHMPDCLEMPYQPAVRGAEMGDNGTFVYRLGGNSCLSGDYMGLWSFDHELRMGERIVFELSLIHI
;
A
#
# COMPACT_ATOMS: atom_id res chain seq x y z
N MET A 1 -0.04 -10.64 -4.37
CA MET A 1 0.30 -10.74 -2.94
C MET A 1 1.25 -11.90 -2.71
N THR A 2 2.42 -11.62 -2.20
CA THR A 2 3.34 -12.69 -1.78
C THR A 2 2.78 -13.32 -0.51
N ARG A 3 2.47 -14.61 -0.54
CA ARG A 3 2.06 -15.33 0.67
C ARG A 3 3.26 -15.49 1.60
N LYS A 4 3.06 -15.22 2.89
CA LYS A 4 4.03 -15.59 3.93
C LYS A 4 4.28 -17.10 3.82
N GLY A 5 5.55 -17.52 3.59
CA GLY A 5 5.89 -18.92 3.38
C GLY A 5 5.85 -19.40 1.92
N TYR A 6 6.00 -18.48 0.95
CA TYR A 6 6.18 -18.86 -0.45
C TYR A 6 7.47 -19.70 -0.63
N ASP A 7 7.33 -20.86 -1.24
CA ASP A 7 8.44 -21.79 -1.48
C ASP A 7 9.18 -21.42 -2.77
N THR A 8 10.24 -20.63 -2.61
CA THR A 8 11.10 -20.21 -3.72
C THR A 8 11.86 -21.37 -4.35
N GLU A 9 12.29 -22.36 -3.56
CA GLU A 9 13.00 -23.54 -4.07
C GLU A 9 12.10 -24.36 -4.98
N HIS A 10 10.84 -24.52 -4.61
CA HIS A 10 9.86 -25.18 -5.47
C HIS A 10 9.69 -24.47 -6.82
N LEU A 11 9.63 -23.13 -6.82
CA LEU A 11 9.58 -22.36 -8.07
C LEU A 11 10.83 -22.60 -8.92
N ILE A 12 12.02 -22.59 -8.33
CA ILE A 12 13.27 -22.83 -9.03
C ILE A 12 13.25 -24.22 -9.70
N HIS A 13 12.83 -25.25 -8.98
CA HIS A 13 12.70 -26.61 -9.52
C HIS A 13 11.72 -26.69 -10.67
N LEU A 14 10.56 -26.04 -10.57
CA LEU A 14 9.57 -25.99 -11.65
C LEU A 14 10.15 -25.31 -12.91
N LEU A 15 10.88 -24.21 -12.74
CA LEU A 15 11.51 -23.50 -13.87
C LEU A 15 12.61 -24.32 -14.53
N GLN A 16 13.41 -25.04 -13.74
CA GLN A 16 14.45 -25.96 -14.24
C GLN A 16 13.85 -27.13 -15.01
N ASP A 17 12.78 -27.74 -14.50
CA ASP A 17 12.06 -28.80 -15.19
C ASP A 17 11.43 -28.31 -16.49
N LEU A 18 10.78 -27.14 -16.47
CA LEU A 18 10.22 -26.52 -17.67
C LEU A 18 11.30 -26.23 -18.71
N LYS A 19 12.45 -25.70 -18.30
CA LYS A 19 13.58 -25.42 -19.19
C LYS A 19 14.20 -26.69 -19.77
N SER A 20 14.23 -27.77 -19.00
CA SER A 20 14.71 -29.07 -19.44
C SER A 20 13.78 -29.69 -20.52
N ARG A 21 12.47 -29.59 -20.33
CA ARG A 21 11.47 -30.09 -21.30
C ARG A 21 11.41 -29.27 -22.58
N TYR A 22 11.63 -27.95 -22.45
CA TYR A 22 11.53 -26.99 -23.56
C TYR A 22 12.77 -26.13 -23.69
N PRO A 23 13.93 -26.70 -24.08
CA PRO A 23 15.21 -25.98 -24.07
C PRO A 23 15.27 -24.81 -25.05
N HIS A 24 14.43 -24.81 -26.07
CA HIS A 24 14.33 -23.74 -27.09
C HIS A 24 13.52 -22.53 -26.62
N LEU A 25 12.77 -22.63 -25.49
CA LEU A 25 11.99 -21.51 -24.96
C LEU A 25 12.85 -20.63 -24.06
N GLN A 26 12.65 -19.35 -24.18
CA GLN A 26 13.10 -18.37 -23.18
C GLN A 26 12.02 -18.20 -22.12
N ILE A 27 12.40 -18.36 -20.86
CA ILE A 27 11.50 -18.11 -19.72
C ILE A 27 11.80 -16.71 -19.20
N ILE A 28 10.77 -15.88 -19.15
CA ILE A 28 10.82 -14.52 -18.61
C ILE A 28 9.86 -14.46 -17.42
N LEU A 29 10.34 -13.96 -16.29
CA LEU A 29 9.54 -13.74 -15.10
C LEU A 29 9.39 -12.23 -14.87
N GLU A 30 8.18 -11.82 -14.49
CA GLU A 30 7.87 -10.43 -14.14
C GLU A 30 7.32 -10.36 -12.69
N PRO A 31 8.13 -10.68 -11.69
CA PRO A 31 7.66 -10.96 -10.33
C PRO A 31 7.28 -9.72 -9.51
N GLY A 32 7.46 -8.51 -10.00
CA GLY A 32 7.03 -7.27 -9.34
C GLY A 32 7.19 -7.29 -7.81
N SER A 33 6.07 -7.42 -7.10
CA SER A 33 6.02 -7.39 -5.63
C SER A 33 6.84 -8.47 -4.92
N ALA A 34 7.18 -9.58 -5.57
CA ALA A 34 8.00 -10.61 -4.96
C ALA A 34 9.42 -10.12 -4.61
N PHE A 35 9.94 -9.13 -5.35
CA PHE A 35 11.25 -8.53 -5.08
C PHE A 35 11.16 -7.26 -4.24
N THR A 36 10.04 -6.53 -4.31
CA THR A 36 9.91 -5.21 -3.68
C THR A 36 9.08 -5.22 -2.40
N TRP A 37 8.61 -6.41 -1.99
CA TRP A 37 7.86 -6.55 -0.74
C TRP A 37 8.68 -6.10 0.47
N GLN A 38 8.16 -5.14 1.23
CA GLN A 38 8.76 -4.59 2.45
C GLN A 38 10.18 -4.02 2.27
N THR A 39 10.56 -3.59 1.06
CA THR A 39 11.87 -2.98 0.81
C THR A 39 11.91 -1.49 1.12
N GLY A 40 10.77 -0.87 1.33
CA GLY A 40 10.66 0.56 1.61
C GLY A 40 9.34 0.94 2.28
N VAL A 41 9.27 2.19 2.67
CA VAL A 41 8.07 2.84 3.22
C VAL A 41 7.83 4.15 2.49
N LEU A 42 6.57 4.56 2.38
CA LEU A 42 6.22 5.91 1.95
C LEU A 42 5.92 6.74 3.20
N THR A 43 6.67 7.82 3.38
CA THR A 43 6.44 8.78 4.46
C THR A 43 5.73 9.99 3.91
N SER A 44 4.68 10.40 4.56
CA SER A 44 3.85 11.54 4.22
C SER A 44 3.63 12.41 5.45
N GLU A 45 3.19 13.64 5.24
CA GLU A 45 2.84 14.60 6.30
C GLU A 45 1.38 15.03 6.13
N ILE A 46 0.67 15.20 7.23
CA ILE A 46 -0.69 15.72 7.26
C ILE A 46 -0.64 17.24 7.01
N VAL A 47 -1.21 17.67 5.90
CA VAL A 47 -1.26 19.11 5.53
C VAL A 47 -2.56 19.76 5.94
N ASP A 48 -3.64 18.98 6.12
CA ASP A 48 -4.94 19.48 6.60
C ASP A 48 -5.78 18.35 7.20
N ILE A 49 -6.74 18.70 8.03
CA ILE A 49 -7.74 17.77 8.57
C ILE A 49 -9.12 18.39 8.38
N VAL A 50 -9.93 17.73 7.58
CA VAL A 50 -11.28 18.18 7.27
C VAL A 50 -12.32 17.18 7.75
N GLU A 51 -13.50 17.69 8.16
CA GLU A 51 -14.62 16.85 8.52
C GLU A 51 -15.79 17.10 7.59
N SER A 52 -16.33 16.05 7.02
CA SER A 52 -17.50 16.11 6.17
C SER A 52 -18.41 14.92 6.43
N ARG A 53 -19.69 15.19 6.71
CA ARG A 53 -20.70 14.17 6.98
C ARG A 53 -20.31 13.18 8.08
N GLY A 54 -19.63 13.69 9.12
CA GLY A 54 -19.17 12.87 10.24
C GLY A 54 -17.93 12.04 9.97
N ILE A 55 -17.29 12.19 8.80
CA ILE A 55 -16.04 11.52 8.47
C ILE A 55 -14.90 12.52 8.56
N LYS A 56 -13.98 12.31 9.49
CA LYS A 56 -12.70 13.04 9.55
C LYS A 56 -11.76 12.51 8.48
N THR A 57 -11.18 13.40 7.69
CA THR A 57 -10.20 13.05 6.64
C THR A 57 -8.93 13.83 6.88
N ALA A 58 -7.82 13.14 7.10
CA ALA A 58 -6.49 13.70 7.13
C ALA A 58 -5.96 13.79 5.68
N ILE A 59 -5.71 15.00 5.20
CA ILE A 59 -5.15 15.26 3.88
C ILE A 59 -3.63 15.20 3.97
N LEU A 60 -3.04 14.40 3.11
CA LEU A 60 -1.62 14.11 3.08
C LEU A 60 -0.93 14.85 1.94
N ASN A 61 0.35 15.16 2.09
CA ASN A 61 1.18 15.74 1.02
C ASN A 61 1.61 14.74 -0.07
N VAL A 62 0.87 13.63 -0.20
CA VAL A 62 1.01 12.63 -1.26
C VAL A 62 -0.35 12.43 -1.94
N SER A 63 -0.36 11.71 -3.05
CA SER A 63 -1.57 11.30 -3.75
C SER A 63 -1.61 9.78 -3.87
N PHE A 64 -2.75 9.17 -3.57
CA PHE A 64 -2.93 7.73 -3.75
C PHE A 64 -2.85 7.35 -5.23
N THR A 65 -3.44 8.16 -6.10
CA THR A 65 -3.41 7.93 -7.55
C THR A 65 -2.02 7.99 -8.16
N CYS A 66 -1.11 8.81 -7.61
CA CYS A 66 0.23 8.97 -8.14
C CYS A 66 1.26 8.05 -7.48
N HIS A 67 1.13 7.82 -6.17
CA HIS A 67 2.16 7.12 -5.39
C HIS A 67 1.75 5.69 -5.02
N MET A 68 0.45 5.40 -5.00
CA MET A 68 -0.11 4.10 -4.58
C MET A 68 -1.33 3.71 -5.43
N PRO A 69 -1.26 3.76 -6.78
CA PRO A 69 -2.42 3.49 -7.63
C PRO A 69 -3.02 2.10 -7.41
N ASP A 70 -2.20 1.13 -7.09
CA ASP A 70 -2.65 -0.25 -6.83
C ASP A 70 -3.68 -0.34 -5.70
N CYS A 71 -3.60 0.57 -4.71
CA CYS A 71 -4.58 0.62 -3.62
C CYS A 71 -5.99 0.95 -4.11
N LEU A 72 -6.09 1.69 -5.21
CA LEU A 72 -7.35 2.11 -5.81
C LEU A 72 -7.86 1.12 -6.86
N GLU A 73 -6.95 0.55 -7.65
CA GLU A 73 -7.27 -0.37 -8.76
C GLU A 73 -7.54 -1.80 -8.26
N MET A 74 -6.72 -2.29 -7.37
CA MET A 74 -6.90 -3.57 -6.69
C MET A 74 -7.17 -3.29 -5.22
N PRO A 75 -8.41 -3.02 -4.82
CA PRO A 75 -8.71 -2.40 -3.54
C PRO A 75 -8.11 -3.21 -2.38
N TYR A 76 -6.98 -2.76 -1.92
CA TYR A 76 -6.38 -3.18 -0.66
C TYR A 76 -5.98 -1.94 0.12
N GLN A 77 -6.14 -2.02 1.42
CA GLN A 77 -5.75 -0.94 2.31
C GLN A 77 -4.31 -1.17 2.76
N PRO A 78 -3.37 -0.24 2.48
CA PRO A 78 -1.98 -0.39 2.91
C PRO A 78 -1.89 -0.29 4.43
N ALA A 79 -0.96 -1.02 5.03
CA ALA A 79 -0.68 -0.87 6.45
C ALA A 79 -0.09 0.52 6.73
N VAL A 80 -0.57 1.14 7.81
CA VAL A 80 -0.06 2.41 8.32
C VAL A 80 0.55 2.15 9.70
N ARG A 81 1.77 2.62 9.90
CA ARG A 81 2.48 2.43 11.17
C ARG A 81 1.75 3.14 12.30
N GLY A 82 1.46 2.42 13.39
CA GLY A 82 0.75 2.97 14.53
C GLY A 82 -0.77 3.12 14.33
N ALA A 83 -1.33 2.51 13.27
CA ALA A 83 -2.76 2.50 13.06
C ALA A 83 -3.29 1.11 12.71
N GLU A 84 -4.53 0.84 13.07
CA GLU A 84 -5.27 -0.36 12.70
C GLU A 84 -6.24 -0.06 11.55
N MET A 85 -6.40 -1.00 10.64
CA MET A 85 -7.35 -0.87 9.55
C MET A 85 -8.79 -0.95 10.08
N GLY A 86 -9.64 -0.05 9.60
CA GLY A 86 -11.06 -0.03 9.96
C GLY A 86 -11.43 1.07 10.93
N ASP A 87 -12.64 0.99 11.46
CA ASP A 87 -13.30 2.03 12.25
C ASP A 87 -13.56 1.61 13.72
N ASN A 88 -12.85 0.59 14.21
CA ASN A 88 -13.09 0.03 15.55
C ASN A 88 -12.45 0.82 16.70
N GLY A 89 -11.71 1.89 16.40
CA GLY A 89 -11.00 2.70 17.39
C GLY A 89 -11.72 3.99 17.77
N THR A 90 -11.08 4.75 18.66
CA THR A 90 -11.60 6.04 19.14
C THR A 90 -11.32 7.17 18.16
N PHE A 91 -10.14 7.16 17.55
CA PHE A 91 -9.70 8.21 16.61
C PHE A 91 -9.66 7.63 15.20
N VAL A 92 -10.77 7.77 14.50
CA VAL A 92 -10.94 7.21 13.14
C VAL A 92 -10.78 8.29 12.09
N TYR A 93 -9.91 8.04 11.13
CA TYR A 93 -9.66 8.95 10.01
C TYR A 93 -9.66 8.21 8.68
N ARG A 94 -10.21 8.86 7.67
CA ARG A 94 -9.91 8.54 6.29
C ARG A 94 -8.61 9.27 5.91
N LEU A 95 -7.74 8.63 5.14
CA LEU A 95 -6.56 9.29 4.59
C LEU A 95 -6.84 9.72 3.16
N GLY A 96 -6.62 10.98 2.86
CA GLY A 96 -6.83 11.59 1.56
C GLY A 96 -5.53 12.12 0.96
N GLY A 97 -5.41 12.04 -0.35
CA GLY A 97 -4.32 12.69 -1.07
C GLY A 97 -4.62 14.17 -1.33
N ASN A 98 -3.62 14.89 -1.82
CA ASN A 98 -3.69 16.32 -2.12
C ASN A 98 -3.93 16.62 -3.61
N SER A 99 -4.34 15.63 -4.40
CA SER A 99 -4.67 15.87 -5.81
C SER A 99 -6.07 16.45 -5.98
N CYS A 100 -6.36 16.96 -7.17
CA CYS A 100 -7.70 17.45 -7.51
C CYS A 100 -8.72 16.33 -7.80
N LEU A 101 -8.32 15.07 -7.78
CA LEU A 101 -9.20 13.93 -8.01
C LEU A 101 -10.06 13.67 -6.79
N SER A 102 -11.39 13.73 -6.94
CA SER A 102 -12.33 13.52 -5.85
C SER A 102 -12.28 12.13 -5.20
N GLY A 103 -11.72 11.14 -5.89
CA GLY A 103 -11.49 9.77 -5.41
C GLY A 103 -10.10 9.51 -4.85
N ASP A 104 -9.26 10.53 -4.69
CA ASP A 104 -7.89 10.40 -4.18
C ASP A 104 -7.87 10.23 -2.65
N TYR A 105 -8.54 9.19 -2.18
CA TYR A 105 -8.55 8.82 -0.77
C TYR A 105 -8.68 7.30 -0.62
N MET A 106 -8.29 6.81 0.55
CA MET A 106 -8.35 5.39 0.86
C MET A 106 -8.88 5.19 2.28
N GLY A 107 -9.67 4.14 2.44
CA GLY A 107 -10.09 3.47 3.64
C GLY A 107 -10.36 4.30 4.90
N LEU A 108 -10.47 3.59 6.00
CA LEU A 108 -10.51 4.14 7.36
C LEU A 108 -9.40 3.47 8.18
N TRP A 109 -8.75 4.26 9.01
CA TRP A 109 -7.77 3.78 9.98
C TRP A 109 -8.11 4.31 11.37
N SER A 110 -7.93 3.46 12.35
CA SER A 110 -8.06 3.80 13.77
C SER A 110 -6.68 4.06 14.35
N PHE A 111 -6.50 5.22 14.92
CA PHE A 111 -5.27 5.62 15.60
C PHE A 111 -5.46 5.59 17.12
N ASP A 112 -4.37 5.51 17.86
CA ASP A 112 -4.35 5.54 19.32
C ASP A 112 -4.43 6.96 19.89
N HIS A 113 -4.31 7.99 19.03
CA HIS A 113 -4.37 9.40 19.39
C HIS A 113 -5.06 10.24 18.30
N GLU A 114 -5.39 11.48 18.62
CA GLU A 114 -5.94 12.43 17.69
C GLU A 114 -4.84 12.97 16.77
N LEU A 115 -5.02 12.81 15.45
CA LEU A 115 -4.07 13.27 14.45
C LEU A 115 -4.00 14.81 14.39
N ARG A 116 -2.82 15.34 14.06
CA ARG A 116 -2.57 16.79 13.94
C ARG A 116 -1.88 17.13 12.63
N MET A 117 -2.08 18.36 12.17
CA MET A 117 -1.33 18.89 11.02
C MET A 117 0.17 18.87 11.32
N GLY A 118 0.99 18.56 10.32
CA GLY A 118 2.42 18.36 10.44
C GLY A 118 2.84 16.98 10.94
N GLU A 119 1.90 16.13 11.33
CA GLU A 119 2.20 14.78 11.78
C GLU A 119 2.54 13.87 10.61
N ARG A 120 3.48 12.93 10.83
CA ARG A 120 3.94 11.99 9.81
C ARG A 120 3.10 10.74 9.79
N ILE A 121 2.64 10.38 8.60
CA ILE A 121 2.00 9.09 8.30
C ILE A 121 3.00 8.24 7.51
N VAL A 122 3.23 7.01 7.96
CA VAL A 122 4.17 6.08 7.33
C VAL A 122 3.40 4.88 6.80
N PHE A 123 3.33 4.76 5.49
CA PHE A 123 2.75 3.60 4.83
C PHE A 123 3.81 2.50 4.69
N GLU A 124 3.46 1.30 5.14
CA GLU A 124 4.28 0.11 4.97
C GLU A 124 3.89 -0.56 3.66
N LEU A 125 4.49 -0.09 2.58
CA LEU A 125 4.13 -0.49 1.24
C LEU A 125 4.83 -1.77 0.80
N SER A 126 4.09 -2.58 0.07
CA SER A 126 4.66 -3.73 -0.63
C SER A 126 5.18 -3.36 -2.02
N LEU A 127 4.69 -2.29 -2.59
CA LEU A 127 5.06 -1.78 -3.92
C LEU A 127 5.12 -0.26 -3.85
N ILE A 128 6.28 0.30 -4.09
CA ILE A 128 6.43 1.72 -4.41
C ILE A 128 6.65 1.77 -5.91
N HIS A 129 5.70 2.32 -6.64
CA HIS A 129 5.97 2.80 -7.99
C HIS A 129 6.79 4.09 -7.83
N ILE A 130 8.07 3.96 -8.10
CA ILE A 130 8.97 5.11 -8.24
C ILE A 130 8.90 5.59 -9.68
#